data_95e8780218c7df67f445846a8a8e2e0e
#
_entry.id   95e8780218c7df67f445846a8a8e2e0e
#
_cell.length_a   1.000
_cell.length_b   1.000
_cell.length_c   1.000
_cell.angle_alpha   90.00
_cell.angle_beta   90.00
_cell.angle_gamma   90.00
#
_symmetry.space_group_name_H-M   'P 1'
#
loop_
_entity.id
_entity.type
_entity.pdbx_description
1 polymer ?
#
loop_
_entity_poly.entity_id
_entity_poly.type
_entity_poly.pdbx_seq_one_letter_code
_entity_poly.pdbx_strand_id
1 'polypeptide(L)'
;MLLTRRTFLLAVVGAAGLTERAVARGQAGGASLDAFATGGLDCAPGTVATPAIRPDVTFKAGAPRRTSLVEPGANGPRLVLTGTVAGLKCGPIKDAVLDFWHPDAAGSYDISGFRYRGSQLTDAQGRFTLTTIVPGAAGGRAPHLSVRVAVPPLTAPNSAPQVVLWTEIFLPGDARNARDPRYRPELAMIKRVADATFDIRLDR
;
A
#
# COMPACT_ATOMS: atom_id res chain seq x y z
N MET A 1 41.56 -71.82 28.21
CA MET A 1 41.97 -73.07 27.50
C MET A 1 41.82 -72.79 25.98
N LEU A 2 42.97 -72.86 25.32
CA LEU A 2 43.22 -73.00 23.88
C LEU A 2 42.59 -71.97 22.90
N LEU A 3 43.41 -71.06 22.32
CA LEU A 3 44.25 -71.20 21.13
C LEU A 3 43.44 -71.69 19.93
N THR A 4 43.41 -71.02 18.75
CA THR A 4 44.51 -70.82 17.79
C THR A 4 44.04 -70.05 16.58
N ARG A 5 44.92 -69.20 16.09
CA ARG A 5 45.51 -69.01 14.73
C ARG A 5 44.62 -68.53 13.56
N ARG A 6 44.96 -67.36 13.14
CA ARG A 6 45.73 -66.99 11.90
C ARG A 6 45.14 -67.50 10.60
N THR A 7 44.89 -66.65 9.67
CA THR A 7 45.54 -66.55 8.38
C THR A 7 45.27 -65.21 7.66
N PHE A 8 46.37 -64.66 7.19
CA PHE A 8 46.44 -63.52 6.26
C PHE A 8 46.04 -63.97 4.86
N LEU A 9 45.37 -63.12 4.09
CA LEU A 9 45.60 -63.02 2.67
C LEU A 9 45.39 -61.59 2.18
N LEU A 10 46.40 -61.18 1.40
CA LEU A 10 46.48 -59.85 0.72
C LEU A 10 45.74 -59.87 -0.63
N ALA A 11 45.51 -58.61 -1.07
CA ALA A 11 45.41 -58.13 -2.46
C ALA A 11 44.01 -58.21 -3.09
N VAL A 12 43.47 -57.15 -3.64
CA VAL A 12 43.93 -56.55 -4.93
C VAL A 12 43.16 -55.19 -5.08
N VAL A 13 43.88 -54.21 -5.56
CA VAL A 13 43.52 -52.90 -6.03
C VAL A 13 42.44 -52.99 -7.11
N GLY A 14 41.37 -52.16 -6.93
CA GLY A 14 40.40 -51.88 -7.99
C GLY A 14 39.98 -50.43 -7.88
N ALA A 15 40.62 -49.56 -8.63
CA ALA A 15 40.19 -48.18 -8.80
C ALA A 15 38.91 -48.16 -9.65
N ALA A 16 37.82 -47.75 -9.03
CA ALA A 16 36.59 -47.40 -9.75
C ALA A 16 36.26 -45.95 -9.40
N GLY A 17 36.30 -45.11 -10.42
CA GLY A 17 36.05 -43.67 -10.34
C GLY A 17 34.68 -43.36 -9.81
N LEU A 18 34.66 -42.63 -8.71
CA LEU A 18 33.49 -41.98 -8.22
C LEU A 18 33.33 -40.64 -8.97
N THR A 19 32.45 -40.64 -9.95
CA THR A 19 31.94 -39.37 -10.53
C THR A 19 31.17 -38.65 -9.46
N GLU A 20 31.78 -37.64 -8.90
CA GLU A 20 31.05 -36.66 -8.06
C GLU A 20 30.00 -35.99 -8.91
N ARG A 21 28.74 -36.35 -8.70
CA ARG A 21 27.61 -35.54 -9.14
C ARG A 21 27.62 -34.30 -8.28
N ALA A 22 28.05 -33.18 -8.84
CA ALA A 22 27.84 -31.88 -8.29
C ALA A 22 26.33 -31.66 -8.12
N VAL A 23 25.84 -31.73 -6.86
CA VAL A 23 24.54 -31.28 -6.51
C VAL A 23 24.59 -29.75 -6.59
N ALA A 24 24.03 -29.20 -7.66
CA ALA A 24 23.78 -27.78 -7.76
C ALA A 24 22.86 -27.41 -6.59
N ARG A 25 23.43 -26.85 -5.54
CA ARG A 25 22.66 -26.13 -4.52
C ARG A 25 22.00 -24.95 -5.22
N GLY A 26 20.69 -25.07 -5.50
CA GLY A 26 19.88 -23.96 -5.88
C GLY A 26 20.03 -22.91 -4.78
N GLN A 27 20.67 -21.81 -5.09
CA GLN A 27 20.58 -20.59 -4.30
C GLN A 27 19.10 -20.20 -4.34
N ALA A 28 18.39 -20.50 -3.26
CA ALA A 28 17.17 -19.81 -2.97
C ALA A 28 17.55 -18.33 -2.88
N GLY A 29 17.17 -17.56 -3.90
CA GLY A 29 17.29 -16.10 -3.87
C GLY A 29 16.51 -15.59 -2.68
N GLY A 30 17.20 -15.43 -1.57
CA GLY A 30 16.69 -14.67 -0.44
C GLY A 30 16.47 -13.27 -0.95
N ALA A 31 15.21 -12.85 -1.06
CA ALA A 31 14.90 -11.45 -1.26
C ALA A 31 15.56 -10.69 -0.10
N SER A 32 16.61 -9.95 -0.43
CA SER A 32 17.34 -9.15 0.55
C SER A 32 16.37 -8.17 1.16
N LEU A 33 16.27 -8.17 2.49
CA LEU A 33 15.52 -7.16 3.23
C LEU A 33 16.07 -5.74 2.98
N ASP A 34 17.26 -5.63 2.41
CA ASP A 34 17.88 -4.36 2.02
C ASP A 34 17.17 -3.70 0.83
N ALA A 35 16.39 -4.44 0.04
CA ALA A 35 15.57 -3.87 -1.02
C ALA A 35 14.47 -2.91 -0.47
N PHE A 36 14.12 -3.03 0.81
CA PHE A 36 13.23 -2.08 1.48
C PHE A 36 13.93 -0.83 2.00
N ALA A 37 15.25 -0.81 2.10
CA ALA A 37 16.02 0.29 2.69
C ALA A 37 16.43 1.37 1.69
N THR A 38 16.46 1.07 0.39
CA THR A 38 16.85 2.00 -0.68
C THR A 38 15.74 2.19 -1.71
N GLY A 39 14.49 1.93 -1.32
CA GLY A 39 13.33 1.97 -2.20
C GLY A 39 13.12 3.33 -2.87
N GLY A 40 13.87 3.58 -3.92
CA GLY A 40 13.35 4.36 -5.01
C GLY A 40 12.11 3.61 -5.51
N LEU A 41 10.99 4.29 -5.56
CA LEU A 41 9.78 3.73 -6.16
C LEU A 41 10.14 3.40 -7.61
N ASP A 42 10.38 2.10 -7.92
CA ASP A 42 10.61 1.65 -9.29
C ASP A 42 9.33 1.90 -10.08
N CYS A 43 9.32 3.00 -10.82
CA CYS A 43 8.24 3.23 -11.76
C CYS A 43 8.38 2.28 -12.93
N ALA A 44 7.45 1.36 -13.02
CA ALA A 44 7.32 0.60 -14.24
C ALA A 44 7.09 1.53 -15.45
N PRO A 45 7.69 1.24 -16.59
CA PRO A 45 7.38 1.96 -17.82
C PRO A 45 5.87 2.00 -18.05
N GLY A 46 5.33 3.18 -18.34
CA GLY A 46 3.89 3.36 -18.54
C GLY A 46 3.08 3.66 -17.28
N THR A 47 3.72 3.96 -16.15
CA THR A 47 3.02 4.46 -14.96
C THR A 47 2.20 5.71 -15.32
N VAL A 48 0.91 5.67 -15.03
CA VAL A 48 -0.03 6.77 -15.27
C VAL A 48 -0.39 7.50 -13.99
N ALA A 49 -0.81 8.75 -14.10
CA ALA A 49 -1.29 9.52 -12.97
C ALA A 49 -2.57 8.92 -12.40
N THR A 50 -2.72 9.04 -11.07
CA THR A 50 -3.98 8.69 -10.41
C THR A 50 -5.12 9.52 -10.97
N PRO A 51 -6.21 8.89 -11.42
CA PRO A 51 -7.35 9.60 -11.98
C PRO A 51 -7.94 10.64 -11.02
N ALA A 52 -8.13 11.86 -11.50
CA ALA A 52 -8.78 12.91 -10.74
C ALA A 52 -10.31 12.69 -10.75
N ILE A 53 -10.92 12.85 -9.58
CA ILE A 53 -12.38 12.84 -9.39
C ILE A 53 -12.79 14.21 -8.86
N ARG A 54 -13.87 14.77 -9.38
CA ARG A 54 -14.41 16.03 -8.84
C ARG A 54 -14.78 15.85 -7.36
N PRO A 55 -14.40 16.83 -6.50
CA PRO A 55 -14.84 16.80 -5.12
C PRO A 55 -16.35 16.81 -5.04
N ASP A 56 -16.89 16.07 -4.11
CA ASP A 56 -18.30 16.14 -3.77
C ASP A 56 -18.56 17.17 -2.65
N VAL A 57 -19.82 17.41 -2.37
CA VAL A 57 -20.25 18.35 -1.34
C VAL A 57 -19.93 17.89 0.10
N THR A 58 -19.41 16.69 0.26
CA THR A 58 -19.10 16.11 1.59
C THR A 58 -17.74 16.53 2.11
N PHE A 59 -16.89 17.19 1.32
CA PHE A 59 -15.61 17.71 1.82
C PHE A 59 -15.81 18.80 2.87
N LYS A 60 -15.04 18.74 3.96
CA LYS A 60 -14.98 19.74 5.01
C LYS A 60 -13.54 20.09 5.33
N ALA A 61 -13.18 21.34 5.15
CA ALA A 61 -11.86 21.84 5.50
C ALA A 61 -11.60 21.85 7.00
N GLY A 62 -10.33 21.82 7.41
CA GLY A 62 -9.94 21.93 8.81
C GLY A 62 -10.02 20.62 9.59
N ALA A 63 -10.04 19.48 8.91
CA ALA A 63 -9.98 18.19 9.58
C ALA A 63 -8.73 18.09 10.48
N PRO A 64 -8.83 17.50 11.68
CA PRO A 64 -7.71 17.40 12.60
C PRO A 64 -6.60 16.53 12.02
N ARG A 65 -5.35 16.85 12.40
CA ARG A 65 -4.19 16.02 12.03
C ARG A 65 -4.22 14.72 12.81
N ARG A 66 -4.41 13.61 12.09
CA ARG A 66 -4.43 12.25 12.66
C ARG A 66 -4.28 11.18 11.58
N THR A 67 -3.67 10.07 11.96
CA THR A 67 -3.51 8.87 11.12
C THR A 67 -4.56 7.80 11.44
N SER A 68 -5.32 7.96 12.52
CA SER A 68 -6.46 7.13 12.86
C SER A 68 -7.74 7.94 12.84
N LEU A 69 -8.70 7.47 12.04
CA LEU A 69 -10.07 8.01 11.98
C LEU A 69 -11.04 7.21 12.87
N VAL A 70 -10.53 6.21 13.56
CA VAL A 70 -11.33 5.39 14.45
C VAL A 70 -11.50 6.09 15.79
N GLU A 71 -12.74 6.34 16.14
CA GLU A 71 -13.16 6.97 17.40
C GLU A 71 -13.95 5.99 18.27
N PRO A 72 -14.12 6.28 19.57
CA PRO A 72 -15.02 5.50 20.42
C PRO A 72 -16.41 5.37 19.79
N GLY A 73 -16.96 4.16 19.81
CA GLY A 73 -18.26 3.88 19.17
C GLY A 73 -18.21 3.74 17.66
N ALA A 74 -17.04 3.69 17.04
CA ALA A 74 -16.92 3.37 15.62
C ALA A 74 -17.37 1.93 15.34
N ASN A 75 -18.35 1.76 14.46
CA ASN A 75 -18.86 0.47 14.01
C ASN A 75 -18.29 0.15 12.63
N GLY A 76 -18.07 -1.13 12.36
CA GLY A 76 -17.58 -1.64 11.08
C GLY A 76 -16.22 -2.32 11.18
N PRO A 77 -15.89 -3.15 10.19
CA PRO A 77 -14.59 -3.82 10.14
C PRO A 77 -13.44 -2.81 10.06
N ARG A 78 -12.34 -3.10 10.75
CA ARG A 78 -11.13 -2.29 10.67
C ARG A 78 -10.49 -2.37 9.29
N LEU A 79 -9.93 -1.26 8.87
CA LEU A 79 -9.16 -1.11 7.64
C LEU A 79 -7.90 -0.31 7.93
N VAL A 80 -6.75 -0.87 7.59
CA VAL A 80 -5.48 -0.15 7.57
C VAL A 80 -5.10 0.05 6.11
N LEU A 81 -5.08 1.29 5.67
CA LEU A 81 -4.67 1.68 4.31
C LEU A 81 -3.27 2.29 4.36
N THR A 82 -2.35 1.70 3.63
CA THR A 82 -1.00 2.22 3.44
C THR A 82 -0.77 2.59 1.98
N GLY A 83 0.18 3.44 1.71
CA GLY A 83 0.55 3.78 0.34
C GLY A 83 1.63 4.83 0.27
N THR A 84 1.94 5.22 -0.94
CA THR A 84 2.93 6.24 -1.25
C THR A 84 2.34 7.34 -2.12
N VAL A 85 2.87 8.55 -2.00
CA VAL A 85 2.62 9.65 -2.93
C VAL A 85 3.91 9.91 -3.69
N ALA A 86 3.87 9.82 -5.00
CA ALA A 86 5.01 10.04 -5.87
C ALA A 86 4.62 10.75 -7.16
N GLY A 87 5.59 11.40 -7.80
CA GLY A 87 5.43 11.92 -9.16
C GLY A 87 5.49 10.81 -10.21
N LEU A 88 5.16 11.11 -11.46
CA LEU A 88 5.27 10.16 -12.57
C LEU A 88 6.70 9.71 -12.87
N LYS A 89 7.69 10.50 -12.47
CA LYS A 89 9.12 10.13 -12.51
C LYS A 89 9.57 9.38 -11.25
N CYS A 90 8.63 8.96 -10.42
CA CYS A 90 8.81 8.14 -9.22
C CYS A 90 9.59 8.75 -8.06
N GLY A 91 9.89 10.03 -8.10
CA GLY A 91 10.36 10.72 -6.92
C GLY A 91 9.27 10.72 -5.84
N PRO A 92 9.58 10.30 -4.60
CA PRO A 92 8.65 10.38 -3.48
C PRO A 92 8.32 11.85 -3.19
N ILE A 93 7.08 12.12 -2.80
CA ILE A 93 6.65 13.47 -2.44
C ILE A 93 6.47 13.53 -0.93
N LYS A 94 7.47 14.10 -0.27
CA LYS A 94 7.47 14.39 1.15
C LYS A 94 6.52 15.57 1.45
N ASP A 95 5.97 15.58 2.67
CA ASP A 95 5.10 16.63 3.17
C ASP A 95 3.85 16.90 2.31
N ALA A 96 3.44 15.94 1.48
CA ALA A 96 2.14 16.01 0.85
C ALA A 96 1.05 15.94 1.92
N VAL A 97 0.13 16.89 1.90
CA VAL A 97 -1.04 16.92 2.78
C VAL A 97 -2.11 16.02 2.18
N LEU A 98 -2.53 15.03 2.94
CA LEU A 98 -3.60 14.11 2.58
C LEU A 98 -4.79 14.35 3.50
N ASP A 99 -5.88 14.87 2.98
CA ASP A 99 -7.15 14.94 3.72
C ASP A 99 -8.01 13.77 3.29
N PHE A 100 -8.28 12.88 4.24
CA PHE A 100 -9.15 11.73 4.04
C PHE A 100 -10.51 11.97 4.66
N TRP A 101 -11.56 11.51 3.99
CA TRP A 101 -12.90 11.42 4.57
C TRP A 101 -13.71 10.31 3.91
N HIS A 102 -14.64 9.77 4.67
CA HIS A 102 -15.56 8.75 4.20
C HIS A 102 -16.81 8.64 5.09
N PRO A 103 -17.89 8.01 4.65
CA PRO A 103 -19.06 7.77 5.48
C PRO A 103 -18.78 6.69 6.53
N ASP A 104 -19.63 6.58 7.54
CA ASP A 104 -19.60 5.45 8.46
C ASP A 104 -19.93 4.11 7.75
N ALA A 105 -19.96 3.00 8.51
CA ALA A 105 -20.28 1.68 7.96
C ALA A 105 -21.72 1.56 7.45
N ALA A 106 -22.63 2.45 7.88
CA ALA A 106 -24.00 2.54 7.39
C ALA A 106 -24.16 3.45 6.17
N GLY A 107 -23.10 4.11 5.72
CA GLY A 107 -23.13 5.01 4.58
C GLY A 107 -23.48 6.45 4.91
N SER A 108 -23.44 6.87 6.19
CA SER A 108 -23.76 8.21 6.63
C SER A 108 -22.50 9.06 6.83
N TYR A 109 -22.46 10.25 6.21
CA TYR A 109 -21.40 11.23 6.43
C TYR A 109 -21.66 12.08 7.66
N ASP A 110 -20.63 12.30 8.47
CA ASP A 110 -20.68 13.37 9.48
C ASP A 110 -20.52 14.73 8.79
N ILE A 111 -21.62 15.49 8.73
CA ILE A 111 -21.64 16.84 8.14
C ILE A 111 -21.38 17.93 9.15
N SER A 112 -21.57 17.67 10.45
CA SER A 112 -21.42 18.64 11.51
C SER A 112 -20.02 18.64 12.14
N GLY A 113 -19.44 17.47 12.33
CA GLY A 113 -18.14 17.26 12.96
C GLY A 113 -17.04 16.82 11.99
N PHE A 114 -16.08 16.07 12.55
CA PHE A 114 -14.94 15.49 11.82
C PHE A 114 -14.83 13.98 12.00
N ARG A 115 -15.94 13.30 12.26
CA ARG A 115 -15.95 11.84 12.36
C ARG A 115 -15.57 11.24 10.99
N TYR A 116 -14.66 10.27 10.99
CA TYR A 116 -14.10 9.68 9.77
C TYR A 116 -13.46 10.69 8.80
N ARG A 117 -12.91 11.78 9.35
CA ARG A 117 -12.16 12.81 8.63
C ARG A 117 -10.84 13.05 9.32
N GLY A 118 -9.78 13.20 8.55
CA GLY A 118 -8.46 13.49 9.11
C GLY A 118 -7.49 13.96 8.05
N SER A 119 -6.49 14.71 8.51
CA SER A 119 -5.40 15.20 7.69
C SER A 119 -4.09 14.59 8.16
N GLN A 120 -3.18 14.25 7.26
CA GLN A 120 -1.84 13.79 7.58
C GLN A 120 -0.84 14.26 6.55
N LEU A 121 0.46 14.15 6.89
CA LEU A 121 1.56 14.40 5.95
C LEU A 121 2.19 13.07 5.55
N THR A 122 2.69 13.03 4.33
CA THR A 122 3.59 11.95 3.90
C THR A 122 4.97 12.13 4.53
N ASP A 123 5.65 11.02 4.77
CA ASP A 123 7.03 10.99 5.28
C ASP A 123 8.06 11.32 4.17
N ALA A 124 9.36 11.24 4.51
CA ALA A 124 10.45 11.52 3.57
C ALA A 124 10.48 10.57 2.36
N GLN A 125 9.88 9.40 2.47
CA GLN A 125 9.70 8.41 1.40
C GLN A 125 8.34 8.51 0.72
N GLY A 126 7.60 9.58 0.96
CA GLY A 126 6.25 9.77 0.41
C GLY A 126 5.18 8.85 0.99
N ARG A 127 5.46 8.12 2.08
CA ARG A 127 4.54 7.10 2.64
C ARG A 127 3.50 7.73 3.54
N PHE A 128 2.34 7.08 3.58
CA PHE A 128 1.27 7.37 4.53
C PHE A 128 0.67 6.08 5.09
N THR A 129 0.04 6.19 6.24
CA THR A 129 -0.75 5.12 6.85
C THR A 129 -2.02 5.71 7.43
N LEU A 130 -3.16 5.10 7.12
CA LEU A 130 -4.46 5.48 7.61
C LEU A 130 -5.14 4.28 8.28
N THR A 131 -5.44 4.39 9.58
CA THR A 131 -6.27 3.43 10.30
C THR A 131 -7.71 3.93 10.31
N THR A 132 -8.64 3.14 9.79
CA THR A 132 -10.05 3.50 9.76
C THR A 132 -10.95 2.27 9.80
N ILE A 133 -12.18 2.39 9.38
CA ILE A 133 -13.12 1.31 9.16
C ILE A 133 -13.42 1.17 7.66
N VAL A 134 -13.93 0.03 7.27
CA VAL A 134 -14.52 -0.15 5.94
C VAL A 134 -15.76 0.74 5.83
N PRO A 135 -15.79 1.74 4.91
CA PRO A 135 -16.95 2.60 4.74
C PRO A 135 -18.14 1.83 4.16
N GLY A 136 -19.34 2.28 4.49
CA GLY A 136 -20.56 1.85 3.83
C GLY A 136 -20.79 2.55 2.50
N ALA A 137 -21.73 2.04 1.72
CA ALA A 137 -22.23 2.70 0.52
C ALA A 137 -23.06 3.92 0.88
N ALA A 138 -22.82 5.05 0.23
CA ALA A 138 -23.50 6.31 0.51
C ALA A 138 -24.11 6.90 -0.77
N GLY A 139 -25.34 7.38 -0.70
CA GLY A 139 -25.99 8.08 -1.82
C GLY A 139 -26.06 7.23 -3.10
N GLY A 140 -26.21 5.91 -2.98
CA GLY A 140 -26.24 4.99 -4.13
C GLY A 140 -24.85 4.69 -4.73
N ARG A 141 -23.79 5.28 -4.20
CA ARG A 141 -22.40 5.10 -4.62
C ARG A 141 -21.79 3.82 -4.00
N ALA A 142 -20.80 3.28 -4.68
CA ALA A 142 -19.99 2.19 -4.13
C ALA A 142 -19.20 2.65 -2.88
N PRO A 143 -18.87 1.75 -1.94
CA PRO A 143 -18.04 2.08 -0.79
C PRO A 143 -16.67 2.60 -1.24
N HIS A 144 -16.29 3.78 -0.75
CA HIS A 144 -15.03 4.45 -1.08
C HIS A 144 -14.55 5.37 0.03
N LEU A 145 -13.26 5.67 0.01
CA LEU A 145 -12.67 6.76 0.75
C LEU A 145 -12.39 7.89 -0.24
N SER A 146 -12.70 9.11 0.15
CA SER A 146 -12.29 10.30 -0.61
C SER A 146 -10.96 10.81 -0.08
N VAL A 147 -10.12 11.33 -0.97
CA VAL A 147 -8.86 11.96 -0.59
C VAL A 147 -8.59 13.21 -1.42
N ARG A 148 -8.18 14.27 -0.73
CA ARG A 148 -7.62 15.48 -1.33
C ARG A 148 -6.12 15.49 -1.07
N VAL A 149 -5.34 15.74 -2.12
CA VAL A 149 -3.89 15.84 -2.03
C VAL A 149 -3.47 17.26 -2.32
N ALA A 150 -2.72 17.86 -1.38
CA ALA A 150 -2.06 19.14 -1.59
C ALA A 150 -0.56 19.00 -1.34
N VAL A 151 0.25 19.63 -2.16
CA VAL A 151 1.70 19.51 -2.11
C VAL A 151 2.37 20.87 -2.11
N PRO A 152 3.55 21.01 -1.47
CA PRO A 152 4.35 22.22 -1.61
C PRO A 152 4.70 22.48 -3.07
N PRO A 153 4.62 23.71 -3.57
CA PRO A 153 5.03 24.06 -4.92
C PRO A 153 6.53 23.76 -5.14
N LEU A 154 6.87 23.23 -6.31
CA LEU A 154 8.28 22.90 -6.65
C LEU A 154 9.19 24.14 -6.61
N THR A 155 8.66 25.28 -7.04
CA THR A 155 9.39 26.56 -7.12
C THR A 155 9.43 27.31 -5.79
N ALA A 156 8.60 26.92 -4.82
CA ALA A 156 8.48 27.57 -3.52
C ALA A 156 8.13 26.53 -2.44
N PRO A 157 9.08 25.64 -2.07
CA PRO A 157 8.79 24.49 -1.19
C PRO A 157 8.35 24.88 0.22
N ASN A 158 8.64 26.09 0.66
CA ASN A 158 8.23 26.62 1.97
C ASN A 158 6.89 27.37 1.94
N SER A 159 6.26 27.46 0.78
CA SER A 159 4.92 28.06 0.64
C SER A 159 3.83 27.12 1.06
N ALA A 160 2.61 27.66 1.25
CA ALA A 160 1.43 26.86 1.55
C ALA A 160 1.19 25.78 0.46
N PRO A 161 0.89 24.54 0.85
CA PRO A 161 0.60 23.47 -0.10
C PRO A 161 -0.57 23.83 -1.03
N GLN A 162 -0.40 23.51 -2.31
CA GLN A 162 -1.44 23.70 -3.33
C GLN A 162 -2.15 22.37 -3.60
N VAL A 163 -3.46 22.42 -3.77
CA VAL A 163 -4.25 21.22 -4.12
C VAL A 163 -3.93 20.82 -5.56
N VAL A 164 -3.49 19.59 -5.71
CA VAL A 164 -3.08 19.02 -7.00
C VAL A 164 -3.94 17.84 -7.44
N LEU A 165 -4.66 17.19 -6.49
CA LEU A 165 -5.51 16.05 -6.81
C LEU A 165 -6.70 15.98 -5.85
N TRP A 166 -7.85 15.66 -6.39
CA TRP A 166 -9.01 15.12 -5.71
C TRP A 166 -9.28 13.75 -6.32
N THR A 167 -9.40 12.72 -5.49
CA THR A 167 -9.67 11.37 -5.98
C THR A 167 -10.47 10.56 -4.94
N GLU A 168 -10.87 9.37 -5.34
CA GLU A 168 -11.57 8.42 -4.50
C GLU A 168 -10.84 7.07 -4.55
N ILE A 169 -10.84 6.33 -3.45
CA ILE A 169 -10.21 5.03 -3.32
C ILE A 169 -11.31 4.02 -3.03
N PHE A 170 -11.60 3.16 -3.97
CA PHE A 170 -12.71 2.22 -3.91
C PHE A 170 -12.31 0.89 -3.27
N LEU A 171 -13.27 0.27 -2.58
CA LEU A 171 -13.12 -1.11 -2.14
C LEU A 171 -13.23 -2.06 -3.34
N PRO A 172 -12.28 -2.99 -3.50
CA PRO A 172 -12.35 -3.96 -4.59
C PRO A 172 -13.47 -4.97 -4.36
N GLY A 173 -14.05 -5.46 -5.44
CA GLY A 173 -15.03 -6.56 -5.43
C GLY A 173 -16.45 -6.19 -4.97
N ASP A 174 -16.73 -4.93 -4.67
CA ASP A 174 -18.12 -4.50 -4.42
C ASP A 174 -18.90 -4.45 -5.73
N ALA A 175 -20.09 -5.09 -5.75
CA ALA A 175 -20.93 -5.15 -6.96
C ALA A 175 -21.41 -3.78 -7.44
N ARG A 176 -21.42 -2.77 -6.55
CA ARG A 176 -21.81 -1.40 -6.90
C ARG A 176 -20.75 -0.71 -7.75
N ASN A 177 -19.49 -1.17 -7.71
CA ASN A 177 -18.42 -0.60 -8.53
C ASN A 177 -18.80 -0.56 -10.01
N ALA A 178 -19.44 -1.60 -10.52
CA ALA A 178 -19.84 -1.68 -11.92
C ALA A 178 -20.90 -0.62 -12.34
N ARG A 179 -21.59 -0.04 -11.36
CA ARG A 179 -22.66 0.96 -11.58
C ARG A 179 -22.29 2.35 -11.09
N ASP A 180 -21.15 2.50 -10.40
CA ASP A 180 -20.69 3.79 -9.90
C ASP A 180 -20.01 4.57 -11.04
N PRO A 181 -20.53 5.75 -11.41
CA PRO A 181 -20.02 6.51 -12.57
C PRO A 181 -18.61 7.05 -12.36
N ARG A 182 -18.13 7.08 -11.10
CA ARG A 182 -16.79 7.57 -10.75
C ARG A 182 -15.78 6.44 -10.54
N TYR A 183 -16.26 5.19 -10.47
CA TYR A 183 -15.37 4.05 -10.34
C TYR A 183 -14.46 3.92 -11.56
N ARG A 184 -13.19 3.68 -11.30
CA ARG A 184 -12.17 3.26 -12.27
C ARG A 184 -11.39 2.12 -11.64
N PRO A 185 -11.03 1.07 -12.37
CA PRO A 185 -10.23 -0.04 -11.82
C PRO A 185 -8.95 0.42 -11.12
N GLU A 186 -8.31 1.49 -11.66
CA GLU A 186 -7.09 2.09 -11.14
C GLU A 186 -7.28 2.78 -9.78
N LEU A 187 -8.54 3.07 -9.42
CA LEU A 187 -8.91 3.66 -8.15
C LEU A 187 -9.31 2.61 -7.09
N ALA A 188 -9.27 1.32 -7.44
CA ALA A 188 -9.51 0.27 -6.48
C ALA A 188 -8.24 0.01 -5.64
N MET A 189 -8.38 0.04 -4.30
CA MET A 189 -7.28 -0.37 -3.42
C MET A 189 -6.95 -1.86 -3.61
N ILE A 190 -5.69 -2.23 -3.42
CA ILE A 190 -5.30 -3.63 -3.31
C ILE A 190 -5.56 -4.05 -1.87
N LYS A 191 -6.59 -4.85 -1.65
CA LYS A 191 -7.02 -5.27 -0.31
C LYS A 191 -6.55 -6.69 -0.02
N ARG A 192 -5.99 -6.88 1.18
CA ARG A 192 -5.79 -8.16 1.84
C ARG A 192 -6.84 -8.32 2.94
N VAL A 193 -6.65 -9.15 3.93
CA VAL A 193 -7.69 -9.41 4.95
C VAL A 193 -8.16 -8.15 5.67
N ALA A 194 -7.28 -7.49 6.42
CA ALA A 194 -7.58 -6.25 7.15
C ALA A 194 -6.80 -5.04 6.61
N ASP A 195 -5.77 -5.30 5.78
CA ASP A 195 -4.87 -4.31 5.25
C ASP A 195 -5.17 -4.04 3.79
N ALA A 196 -4.89 -2.83 3.36
CA ALA A 196 -5.00 -2.41 1.98
C ALA A 196 -3.83 -1.51 1.59
N THR A 197 -3.53 -1.48 0.30
CA THR A 197 -2.54 -0.56 -0.25
C THR A 197 -3.15 0.25 -1.39
N PHE A 198 -2.74 1.51 -1.48
CA PHE A 198 -3.09 2.38 -2.60
C PHE A 198 -2.01 3.44 -2.81
N ASP A 199 -1.38 3.42 -3.97
CA ASP A 199 -0.36 4.40 -4.32
C ASP A 199 -0.97 5.55 -5.13
N ILE A 200 -0.58 6.78 -4.79
CA ILE A 200 -1.01 8.00 -5.47
C ILE A 200 0.12 8.47 -6.37
N ARG A 201 -0.15 8.61 -7.65
CA ARG A 201 0.78 9.12 -8.66
C ARG A 201 0.30 10.48 -9.14
N LEU A 202 1.15 11.49 -9.00
CA LEU A 202 0.85 12.86 -9.39
C LEU A 202 1.57 13.20 -10.69
N ASP A 203 0.86 13.87 -11.59
CA ASP A 203 1.44 14.41 -12.83
C ASP A 203 2.30 15.62 -12.54
N ARG A 204 3.56 15.34 -12.10
CA ARG A 204 4.57 16.37 -11.79
C ARG A 204 5.99 15.80 -11.76
#